data_d89a061c39f6c06a871a3940f2c95549
#
_entry.id   d89a061c39f6c06a871a3940f2c95549
#
_cell.length_a   1.000
_cell.length_b   1.000
_cell.length_c   1.000
_cell.angle_alpha   90.00
_cell.angle_beta   90.00
_cell.angle_gamma   90.00
#
_symmetry.space_group_name_H-M   'P 1'
#
loop_
_entity.id
_entity.type
_entity.pdbx_description
1 polymer ?
#
loop_
_entity_poly.entity_id
_entity_poly.type
_entity_poly.pdbx_seq_one_letter_code
_entity_poly.pdbx_strand_id
1 'polypeptide(L)'
;MMKTIPFNLILVLMLAMPAASRAEHDGKIQVLLLGDSTTEASIPRKLAPKEPQLEDVIRVLLAAEADLPPANVINLGLSGEFIRGLLDSGHYDKAVAKLLGLDYIVIRYGLNDVAKIKDFDAAFPKDFHELLARLHKDHPAAMLIPMTVIPMAADLKADAPRAKRINDLVRQVAAEEKLACFDIYPRYAAEQAKGPNMLNYRRFPLAKIPEKLREVAKPYVTEEKGRGPTVEVLDNRLDAHFGSLDGWFGDRHPNLAGYRVIADETAKFLAPIIRQKTRSKTVVAPSAETR
;
A
#
# COMPACT_ATOMS: atom_id res chain seq x y z
N MET A 1 -68.65 16.62 -34.85
CA MET A 1 -67.63 15.53 -35.00
C MET A 1 -66.39 15.87 -34.19
N MET A 2 -66.35 15.41 -32.96
CA MET A 2 -65.20 15.57 -32.04
C MET A 2 -64.30 14.36 -32.22
N LYS A 3 -63.03 14.57 -32.64
CA LYS A 3 -61.98 13.55 -32.70
C LYS A 3 -61.29 13.44 -31.32
N THR A 4 -61.47 12.31 -30.67
CA THR A 4 -60.78 11.91 -29.47
C THR A 4 -59.35 11.49 -29.78
N ILE A 5 -58.37 12.12 -29.07
CA ILE A 5 -56.95 11.77 -29.14
C ILE A 5 -56.68 10.72 -28.05
N PRO A 6 -56.04 9.58 -28.38
CA PRO A 6 -55.73 8.57 -27.36
C PRO A 6 -54.54 9.01 -26.53
N PHE A 7 -54.69 8.95 -25.21
CA PHE A 7 -53.65 9.21 -24.19
C PHE A 7 -52.73 7.97 -24.15
N ASN A 8 -51.55 8.07 -24.74
CA ASN A 8 -50.51 7.05 -24.62
C ASN A 8 -49.89 7.10 -23.22
N LEU A 9 -50.22 6.08 -22.42
CA LEU A 9 -49.64 5.83 -21.12
C LEU A 9 -48.22 5.28 -21.29
N ILE A 10 -47.20 6.14 -21.14
CA ILE A 10 -45.81 5.69 -21.12
C ILE A 10 -45.56 5.06 -19.73
N LEU A 11 -45.56 3.72 -19.72
CA LEU A 11 -45.18 2.93 -18.58
C LEU A 11 -43.65 3.03 -18.40
N VAL A 12 -43.18 3.90 -17.52
CA VAL A 12 -41.76 3.96 -17.10
C VAL A 12 -41.49 2.72 -16.28
N LEU A 13 -40.90 1.72 -16.90
CA LEU A 13 -40.36 0.54 -16.22
C LEU A 13 -39.11 0.98 -15.43
N MET A 14 -39.26 1.33 -14.15
CA MET A 14 -38.15 1.43 -13.25
C MET A 14 -37.57 0.03 -13.06
N LEU A 15 -36.49 -0.26 -13.80
CA LEU A 15 -35.61 -1.38 -13.52
C LEU A 15 -35.03 -1.16 -12.11
N ALA A 16 -35.61 -1.82 -11.12
CA ALA A 16 -35.01 -1.99 -9.82
C ALA A 16 -33.68 -2.73 -10.05
N MET A 17 -32.56 -2.00 -10.04
CA MET A 17 -31.26 -2.63 -9.92
C MET A 17 -31.28 -3.49 -8.65
N PRO A 18 -30.88 -4.78 -8.72
CA PRO A 18 -30.74 -5.56 -7.51
C PRO A 18 -29.80 -4.79 -6.59
N ALA A 19 -30.24 -4.49 -5.38
CA ALA A 19 -29.36 -4.00 -4.32
C ALA A 19 -28.28 -5.07 -4.18
N ALA A 20 -27.09 -4.79 -4.73
CA ALA A 20 -25.92 -5.60 -4.46
C ALA A 20 -25.87 -5.75 -2.96
N SER A 21 -25.91 -6.98 -2.47
CA SER A 21 -25.90 -7.28 -1.05
C SER A 21 -24.68 -6.59 -0.48
N ARG A 22 -24.92 -5.44 0.14
CA ARG A 22 -23.93 -4.75 0.95
C ARG A 22 -23.60 -5.77 2.02
N ALA A 23 -22.42 -6.36 1.95
CA ALA A 23 -21.92 -7.14 3.08
C ALA A 23 -22.15 -6.25 4.28
N GLU A 24 -22.87 -6.75 5.28
CA GLU A 24 -23.10 -6.01 6.52
C GLU A 24 -21.71 -5.65 7.03
N HIS A 25 -21.34 -4.39 6.84
CA HIS A 25 -20.16 -3.86 7.48
C HIS A 25 -20.46 -4.01 8.98
N ASP A 26 -19.66 -4.78 9.68
CA ASP A 26 -19.69 -4.93 11.12
C ASP A 26 -19.41 -3.59 11.86
N GLY A 27 -19.68 -2.47 11.22
CA GLY A 27 -19.43 -1.10 11.66
C GLY A 27 -17.98 -0.65 11.52
N LYS A 28 -17.10 -1.48 10.95
CA LYS A 28 -15.68 -1.15 10.76
C LYS A 28 -15.41 -0.56 9.39
N ILE A 29 -14.46 0.36 9.34
CA ILE A 29 -13.87 0.85 8.09
C ILE A 29 -13.01 -0.26 7.49
N GLN A 30 -13.16 -0.52 6.19
CA GLN A 30 -12.38 -1.53 5.46
C GLN A 30 -11.31 -0.84 4.61
N VAL A 31 -10.04 -1.03 4.97
CA VAL A 31 -8.87 -0.48 4.28
C VAL A 31 -8.08 -1.60 3.64
N LEU A 32 -7.84 -1.51 2.34
CA LEU A 32 -6.92 -2.41 1.62
C LEU A 32 -5.59 -1.70 1.36
N LEU A 33 -4.48 -2.36 1.67
CA LEU A 33 -3.14 -2.00 1.23
C LEU A 33 -2.76 -2.91 0.06
N LEU A 34 -2.55 -2.34 -1.11
CA LEU A 34 -2.19 -3.04 -2.34
C LEU A 34 -0.82 -2.54 -2.82
N GLY A 35 0.12 -3.45 -3.11
CA GLY A 35 1.47 -3.05 -3.48
C GLY A 35 2.46 -4.21 -3.53
N ASP A 36 3.73 -3.85 -3.58
CA ASP A 36 4.86 -4.78 -3.71
C ASP A 36 5.45 -5.21 -2.34
N SER A 37 6.71 -5.67 -2.34
CA SER A 37 7.45 -6.09 -1.14
C SER A 37 7.52 -5.03 -0.04
N THR A 38 7.48 -3.76 -0.41
CA THR A 38 7.48 -2.65 0.56
C THR A 38 6.11 -2.45 1.23
N THR A 39 5.06 -3.08 0.71
CA THR A 39 3.73 -3.15 1.33
C THR A 39 3.56 -4.47 2.09
N GLU A 40 4.00 -5.59 1.52
CA GLU A 40 3.90 -6.93 2.12
C GLU A 40 4.57 -7.05 3.49
N ALA A 41 5.72 -6.39 3.69
CA ALA A 41 6.53 -6.49 4.90
C ALA A 41 6.98 -7.93 5.23
N SER A 42 7.30 -8.74 4.21
CA SER A 42 7.61 -10.18 4.37
C SER A 42 8.79 -10.44 5.31
N ILE A 43 9.81 -9.58 5.32
CA ILE A 43 11.00 -9.75 6.16
C ILE A 43 10.71 -9.50 7.64
N PRO A 44 10.07 -8.39 8.06
CA PRO A 44 9.61 -8.26 9.44
C PRO A 44 8.72 -9.41 9.89
N ARG A 45 7.80 -9.89 9.05
CA ARG A 45 6.96 -11.05 9.37
C ARG A 45 7.78 -12.32 9.63
N LYS A 46 8.84 -12.54 8.84
CA LYS A 46 9.74 -13.69 8.99
C LYS A 46 10.60 -13.60 10.26
N LEU A 47 11.23 -12.43 10.50
CA LEU A 47 12.24 -12.27 11.55
C LEU A 47 11.67 -11.82 12.89
N ALA A 48 10.51 -11.20 12.91
CA ALA A 48 9.82 -10.73 14.10
C ALA A 48 8.30 -10.98 14.00
N PRO A 49 7.86 -12.24 13.89
CA PRO A 49 6.45 -12.58 13.65
C PRO A 49 5.51 -12.21 14.81
N LYS A 50 6.05 -11.95 16.00
CA LYS A 50 5.29 -11.53 17.18
C LYS A 50 5.13 -10.00 17.29
N GLU A 51 5.91 -9.25 16.54
CA GLU A 51 5.81 -7.79 16.52
C GLU A 51 4.62 -7.36 15.65
N PRO A 52 3.95 -6.24 16.01
CA PRO A 52 2.90 -5.67 15.17
C PRO A 52 3.42 -5.37 13.76
N GLN A 53 2.72 -5.86 12.76
CA GLN A 53 3.07 -5.63 11.36
C GLN A 53 2.45 -4.31 10.84
N LEU A 54 2.74 -3.93 9.60
CA LEU A 54 2.30 -2.65 9.01
C LEU A 54 0.80 -2.40 9.22
N GLU A 55 -0.04 -3.36 8.86
CA GLU A 55 -1.50 -3.25 8.99
C GLU A 55 -1.97 -3.20 10.45
N ASP A 56 -1.27 -3.91 11.37
CA ASP A 56 -1.59 -3.88 12.79
C ASP A 56 -1.32 -2.49 13.38
N VAL A 57 -0.18 -1.90 13.02
CA VAL A 57 0.19 -0.56 13.50
C VAL A 57 -0.78 0.49 12.96
N ILE A 58 -1.14 0.44 11.66
CA ILE A 58 -2.16 1.36 11.08
C ILE A 58 -3.48 1.24 11.83
N ARG A 59 -3.94 0.00 12.10
CA ARG A 59 -5.19 -0.26 12.82
C ARG A 59 -5.17 0.33 14.23
N VAL A 60 -4.07 0.15 14.96
CA VAL A 60 -3.90 0.71 16.31
C VAL A 60 -3.90 2.23 16.28
N LEU A 61 -3.21 2.85 15.32
CA LEU A 61 -3.15 4.30 15.19
C LEU A 61 -4.50 4.91 14.83
N LEU A 62 -5.26 4.28 13.92
CA LEU A 62 -6.63 4.72 13.60
C LEU A 62 -7.58 4.54 14.78
N ALA A 63 -7.43 3.48 15.56
CA ALA A 63 -8.24 3.24 16.75
C ALA A 63 -7.94 4.21 17.91
N ALA A 64 -6.75 4.84 17.91
CA ALA A 64 -6.38 5.88 18.87
C ALA A 64 -7.10 7.22 18.61
N GLU A 65 -7.64 7.41 17.40
CA GLU A 65 -8.44 8.58 17.02
C GLU A 65 -9.87 8.41 17.57
N ALA A 66 -10.20 9.09 18.66
CA ALA A 66 -11.43 8.88 19.45
C ALA A 66 -12.75 9.04 18.66
N ASP A 67 -12.74 9.77 17.55
CA ASP A 67 -13.91 10.09 16.74
C ASP A 67 -14.01 9.27 15.44
N LEU A 68 -13.16 8.25 15.29
CA LEU A 68 -13.19 7.35 14.12
C LEU A 68 -13.85 6.00 14.48
N PRO A 69 -14.61 5.41 13.54
CA PRO A 69 -15.04 4.02 13.66
C PRO A 69 -13.82 3.09 13.68
N PRO A 70 -13.91 1.91 14.30
CA PRO A 70 -12.86 0.91 14.21
C PRO A 70 -12.52 0.59 12.74
N ALA A 71 -11.25 0.30 12.47
CA ALA A 71 -10.81 -0.06 11.14
C ALA A 71 -10.34 -1.51 11.07
N ASN A 72 -10.65 -2.19 9.97
CA ASN A 72 -9.99 -3.40 9.53
C ASN A 72 -9.00 -3.02 8.42
N VAL A 73 -7.75 -3.46 8.53
CA VAL A 73 -6.71 -3.16 7.55
C VAL A 73 -6.21 -4.49 6.97
N ILE A 74 -6.44 -4.67 5.68
CA ILE A 74 -6.10 -5.87 4.90
C ILE A 74 -4.83 -5.54 4.12
N ASN A 75 -3.80 -6.36 4.23
CA ASN A 75 -2.56 -6.19 3.48
C ASN A 75 -2.44 -7.29 2.42
N LEU A 76 -2.55 -6.91 1.14
CA LEU A 76 -2.34 -7.76 -0.02
C LEU A 76 -1.08 -7.35 -0.82
N GLY A 77 -0.09 -6.74 -0.15
CA GLY A 77 1.22 -6.56 -0.76
C GLY A 77 1.86 -7.90 -1.10
N LEU A 78 2.56 -7.98 -2.23
CA LEU A 78 3.22 -9.20 -2.68
C LEU A 78 4.63 -8.90 -3.22
N SER A 79 5.64 -9.56 -2.64
CA SER A 79 7.05 -9.36 -3.02
C SER A 79 7.30 -9.60 -4.50
N GLY A 80 7.94 -8.64 -5.14
CA GLY A 80 8.25 -8.70 -6.56
C GLY A 80 7.09 -8.36 -7.48
N GLU A 81 5.89 -8.07 -6.96
CA GLU A 81 4.74 -7.72 -7.78
C GLU A 81 4.91 -6.35 -8.42
N PHE A 82 4.37 -6.20 -9.62
CA PHE A 82 4.25 -4.97 -10.41
C PHE A 82 2.85 -4.95 -11.04
N ILE A 83 2.36 -3.80 -11.44
CA ILE A 83 0.95 -3.64 -11.83
C ILE A 83 0.54 -4.63 -12.93
N ARG A 84 1.30 -4.71 -14.03
CA ARG A 84 1.00 -5.65 -15.11
C ARG A 84 1.02 -7.11 -14.62
N GLY A 85 1.96 -7.45 -13.74
CA GLY A 85 2.01 -8.78 -13.11
C GLY A 85 0.79 -9.09 -12.26
N LEU A 86 0.29 -8.14 -11.46
CA LEU A 86 -0.95 -8.29 -10.70
C LEU A 86 -2.13 -8.57 -11.63
N LEU A 87 -2.26 -7.79 -12.71
CA LEU A 87 -3.39 -7.89 -13.66
C LEU A 87 -3.39 -9.20 -14.45
N ASP A 88 -2.21 -9.68 -14.89
CA ASP A 88 -2.09 -10.81 -15.80
C ASP A 88 -1.94 -12.16 -15.08
N SER A 89 -1.44 -12.20 -13.82
CA SER A 89 -1.25 -13.45 -13.07
C SER A 89 -2.55 -14.09 -12.56
N GLY A 90 -3.65 -13.38 -12.62
CA GLY A 90 -4.91 -13.75 -11.98
C GLY A 90 -4.91 -13.53 -10.46
N HIS A 91 -3.88 -12.90 -9.88
CA HIS A 91 -3.86 -12.54 -8.46
C HIS A 91 -4.93 -11.48 -8.16
N TYR A 92 -5.08 -10.49 -9.05
CA TYR A 92 -6.17 -9.51 -8.95
C TYR A 92 -7.53 -10.19 -8.80
N ASP A 93 -7.89 -11.09 -9.73
CA ASP A 93 -9.20 -11.74 -9.76
C ASP A 93 -9.42 -12.72 -8.60
N LYS A 94 -8.35 -13.34 -8.11
CA LYS A 94 -8.43 -14.33 -7.01
C LYS A 94 -8.52 -13.69 -5.64
N ALA A 95 -7.82 -12.58 -5.42
CA ALA A 95 -7.66 -11.97 -4.10
C ALA A 95 -8.32 -10.59 -4.01
N VAL A 96 -8.03 -9.66 -4.93
CA VAL A 96 -8.48 -8.26 -4.83
C VAL A 96 -9.95 -8.12 -5.19
N ALA A 97 -10.36 -8.57 -6.39
CA ALA A 97 -11.72 -8.41 -6.89
C ALA A 97 -12.81 -9.07 -6.01
N LYS A 98 -12.43 -10.04 -5.20
CA LYS A 98 -13.35 -10.78 -4.32
C LYS A 98 -13.58 -10.14 -2.96
N LEU A 99 -12.81 -9.13 -2.59
CA LEU A 99 -13.02 -8.44 -1.33
C LEU A 99 -14.32 -7.64 -1.40
N LEU A 100 -15.09 -7.70 -0.33
CA LEU A 100 -16.36 -7.00 -0.27
C LEU A 100 -16.27 -5.80 0.69
N GLY A 101 -17.02 -4.74 0.35
CA GLY A 101 -17.25 -3.63 1.26
C GLY A 101 -16.02 -2.76 1.55
N LEU A 102 -15.03 -2.70 0.66
CA LEU A 102 -13.88 -1.81 0.84
C LEU A 102 -14.31 -0.34 0.87
N ASP A 103 -13.78 0.41 1.83
CA ASP A 103 -13.96 1.86 1.93
C ASP A 103 -12.79 2.64 1.33
N TYR A 104 -11.57 2.12 1.48
CA TYR A 104 -10.33 2.75 1.03
C TYR A 104 -9.36 1.71 0.47
N ILE A 105 -8.72 2.03 -0.64
CA ILE A 105 -7.68 1.21 -1.26
C ILE A 105 -6.44 2.07 -1.47
N VAL A 106 -5.39 1.82 -0.68
CA VAL A 106 -4.09 2.48 -0.81
C VAL A 106 -3.23 1.66 -1.76
N ILE A 107 -2.73 2.29 -2.82
CA ILE A 107 -2.08 1.62 -3.97
C ILE A 107 -0.66 2.12 -4.10
N ARG A 108 0.35 1.25 -3.85
CA ARG A 108 1.77 1.60 -3.90
C ARG A 108 2.57 0.65 -4.79
N TYR A 109 2.72 1.02 -6.05
CA TYR A 109 3.53 0.33 -7.06
C TYR A 109 4.52 1.28 -7.72
N GLY A 110 5.45 0.74 -8.51
CA GLY A 110 6.42 1.48 -9.30
C GLY A 110 7.85 0.97 -9.16
N LEU A 111 8.24 0.43 -7.99
CA LEU A 111 9.62 -0.02 -7.73
C LEU A 111 10.01 -1.23 -8.56
N ASN A 112 9.10 -2.19 -8.70
CA ASN A 112 9.31 -3.36 -9.57
C ASN A 112 8.95 -3.05 -11.02
N ASP A 113 7.99 -2.17 -11.26
CA ASP A 113 7.57 -1.75 -12.58
C ASP A 113 8.74 -1.12 -13.34
N VAL A 114 9.45 -0.15 -12.73
CA VAL A 114 10.62 0.50 -13.35
C VAL A 114 11.77 -0.47 -13.64
N ALA A 115 11.84 -1.59 -12.92
CA ALA A 115 12.86 -2.62 -13.13
C ALA A 115 12.46 -3.67 -14.17
N LYS A 116 11.18 -3.91 -14.37
CA LYS A 116 10.65 -5.01 -15.20
C LYS A 116 10.07 -4.55 -16.52
N ILE A 117 9.59 -3.29 -16.61
CA ILE A 117 8.95 -2.75 -17.80
C ILE A 117 9.98 -2.03 -18.66
N LYS A 118 10.16 -2.47 -19.90
CA LYS A 118 11.18 -1.94 -20.82
C LYS A 118 10.95 -0.46 -21.17
N ASP A 119 9.69 -0.07 -21.42
CA ASP A 119 9.28 1.31 -21.72
C ASP A 119 8.44 1.84 -20.56
N PHE A 120 9.08 2.01 -19.42
CA PHE A 120 8.40 2.34 -18.15
C PHE A 120 7.58 3.62 -18.25
N ASP A 121 8.10 4.70 -18.83
CA ASP A 121 7.41 6.00 -18.83
C ASP A 121 6.10 5.97 -19.64
N ALA A 122 6.05 5.17 -20.70
CA ALA A 122 4.86 5.04 -21.53
C ALA A 122 3.90 3.94 -21.02
N ALA A 123 4.44 2.85 -20.47
CA ALA A 123 3.64 1.69 -20.09
C ALA A 123 3.06 1.79 -18.67
N PHE A 124 3.84 2.28 -17.70
CA PHE A 124 3.41 2.35 -16.30
C PHE A 124 2.13 3.18 -16.09
N PRO A 125 1.96 4.38 -16.68
CA PRO A 125 0.71 5.12 -16.56
C PRO A 125 -0.48 4.34 -17.13
N LYS A 126 -0.32 3.67 -18.28
CA LYS A 126 -1.40 2.85 -18.90
C LYS A 126 -1.82 1.70 -18.01
N ASP A 127 -0.83 0.97 -17.46
CA ASP A 127 -1.08 -0.13 -16.55
C ASP A 127 -1.77 0.35 -15.27
N PHE A 128 -1.39 1.54 -14.78
CA PHE A 128 -1.99 2.12 -13.59
C PHE A 128 -3.45 2.56 -13.84
N HIS A 129 -3.74 3.21 -14.96
CA HIS A 129 -5.11 3.53 -15.35
C HIS A 129 -5.97 2.27 -15.47
N GLU A 130 -5.45 1.19 -16.08
CA GLU A 130 -6.17 -0.09 -16.16
C GLU A 130 -6.47 -0.67 -14.78
N LEU A 131 -5.49 -0.64 -13.85
CA LEU A 131 -5.70 -1.08 -12.48
C LEU A 131 -6.78 -0.25 -11.78
N LEU A 132 -6.72 1.08 -11.89
CA LEU A 132 -7.70 1.98 -11.28
C LEU A 132 -9.10 1.76 -11.86
N ALA A 133 -9.23 1.56 -13.18
CA ALA A 133 -10.50 1.26 -13.83
C ALA A 133 -11.10 -0.07 -13.33
N ARG A 134 -10.28 -1.12 -13.17
CA ARG A 134 -10.73 -2.40 -12.61
C ARG A 134 -11.14 -2.27 -11.15
N LEU A 135 -10.34 -1.60 -10.33
CA LEU A 135 -10.67 -1.35 -8.92
C LEU A 135 -11.97 -0.54 -8.78
N HIS A 136 -12.17 0.49 -9.61
CA HIS A 136 -13.40 1.28 -9.59
C HIS A 136 -14.62 0.46 -10.01
N LYS A 137 -14.47 -0.43 -10.98
CA LYS A 137 -15.54 -1.35 -11.41
C LYS A 137 -15.93 -2.33 -10.31
N ASP A 138 -14.94 -2.97 -9.67
CA ASP A 138 -15.15 -4.05 -8.71
C ASP A 138 -15.48 -3.52 -7.31
N HIS A 139 -14.99 -2.33 -6.97
CA HIS A 139 -15.16 -1.66 -5.68
C HIS A 139 -15.67 -0.21 -5.82
N PRO A 140 -16.85 0.02 -6.41
CA PRO A 140 -17.32 1.36 -6.79
C PRO A 140 -17.54 2.32 -5.60
N ALA A 141 -17.66 1.80 -4.38
CA ALA A 141 -17.82 2.60 -3.16
C ALA A 141 -16.48 2.95 -2.49
N ALA A 142 -15.38 2.30 -2.91
CA ALA A 142 -14.08 2.52 -2.32
C ALA A 142 -13.42 3.81 -2.86
N MET A 143 -12.77 4.54 -1.97
CA MET A 143 -11.86 5.61 -2.37
C MET A 143 -10.52 5.01 -2.77
N LEU A 144 -10.10 5.21 -4.01
CA LEU A 144 -8.79 4.80 -4.51
C LEU A 144 -7.76 5.88 -4.17
N ILE A 145 -6.62 5.47 -3.60
CA ILE A 145 -5.58 6.36 -3.10
C ILE A 145 -4.23 5.91 -3.67
N PRO A 146 -3.82 6.41 -4.84
CA PRO A 146 -2.46 6.25 -5.32
C PRO A 146 -1.45 6.80 -4.29
N MET A 147 -0.42 6.02 -3.98
CA MET A 147 0.60 6.37 -3.00
C MET A 147 1.99 6.38 -3.66
N THR A 148 2.78 7.41 -3.41
CA THR A 148 4.16 7.47 -3.91
C THR A 148 5.04 6.39 -3.27
N VAL A 149 6.11 5.98 -3.97
CA VAL A 149 7.09 5.04 -3.42
C VAL A 149 8.02 5.75 -2.43
N ILE A 150 8.58 4.98 -1.49
CA ILE A 150 9.60 5.43 -0.55
C ILE A 150 10.99 5.42 -1.20
N PRO A 151 11.98 6.16 -0.66
CA PRO A 151 13.37 6.05 -1.07
C PRO A 151 13.90 4.62 -0.92
N MET A 152 14.59 4.10 -1.94
CA MET A 152 15.15 2.75 -1.96
C MET A 152 16.68 2.71 -2.00
N ALA A 153 17.35 3.83 -1.77
CA ALA A 153 18.80 3.90 -1.66
C ALA A 153 19.25 4.50 -0.30
N ALA A 154 20.44 4.09 0.17
CA ALA A 154 21.07 4.72 1.34
C ALA A 154 21.46 6.16 1.04
N ASP A 155 21.99 6.38 -0.15
CA ASP A 155 22.24 7.71 -0.67
C ASP A 155 20.95 8.22 -1.35
N LEU A 156 20.25 9.10 -0.64
CA LEU A 156 19.04 9.75 -1.14
C LEU A 156 19.31 10.52 -2.44
N LYS A 157 20.52 11.05 -2.64
CA LYS A 157 20.89 11.76 -3.87
C LYS A 157 20.98 10.81 -5.06
N ALA A 158 21.53 9.61 -4.86
CA ALA A 158 21.64 8.59 -5.90
C ALA A 158 20.27 8.00 -6.29
N ASP A 159 19.36 7.84 -5.32
CA ASP A 159 18.02 7.31 -5.57
C ASP A 159 17.02 8.36 -6.06
N ALA A 160 17.27 9.65 -5.79
CA ALA A 160 16.33 10.72 -6.09
C ALA A 160 15.82 10.72 -7.56
N PRO A 161 16.65 10.53 -8.61
CA PRO A 161 16.15 10.53 -9.99
C PRO A 161 15.16 9.39 -10.27
N ARG A 162 15.45 8.18 -9.76
CA ARG A 162 14.60 6.99 -9.96
C ARG A 162 13.27 7.14 -9.21
N ALA A 163 13.34 7.43 -7.92
CA ALA A 163 12.15 7.62 -7.10
C ALA A 163 11.32 8.81 -7.59
N LYS A 164 11.97 9.93 -7.97
CA LYS A 164 11.30 11.08 -8.58
C LYS A 164 10.52 10.69 -9.82
N ARG A 165 11.15 9.97 -10.75
CA ARG A 165 10.52 9.51 -12.00
C ARG A 165 9.26 8.69 -11.73
N ILE A 166 9.33 7.72 -10.81
CA ILE A 166 8.18 6.91 -10.41
C ILE A 166 7.09 7.80 -9.80
N ASN A 167 7.46 8.63 -8.83
CA ASN A 167 6.53 9.43 -8.06
C ASN A 167 5.85 10.53 -8.90
N ASP A 168 6.55 11.09 -9.89
CA ASP A 168 5.96 12.04 -10.83
C ASP A 168 4.86 11.37 -11.67
N LEU A 169 5.08 10.14 -12.15
CA LEU A 169 4.07 9.38 -12.89
C LEU A 169 2.89 8.97 -11.99
N VAL A 170 3.13 8.58 -10.73
CA VAL A 170 2.05 8.29 -9.77
C VAL A 170 1.19 9.53 -9.54
N ARG A 171 1.80 10.69 -9.32
CA ARG A 171 1.07 11.97 -9.14
C ARG A 171 0.32 12.38 -10.41
N GLN A 172 0.93 12.18 -11.59
CA GLN A 172 0.29 12.45 -12.87
C GLN A 172 -0.98 11.62 -13.04
N VAL A 173 -0.90 10.29 -12.88
CA VAL A 173 -2.06 9.40 -12.99
C VAL A 173 -3.13 9.77 -11.96
N ALA A 174 -2.74 10.04 -10.71
CA ALA A 174 -3.69 10.47 -9.68
C ALA A 174 -4.43 11.77 -10.08
N ALA A 175 -3.72 12.74 -10.67
CA ALA A 175 -4.31 14.00 -11.12
C ALA A 175 -5.24 13.79 -12.32
N GLU A 176 -4.88 12.97 -13.30
CA GLU A 176 -5.70 12.62 -14.46
C GLU A 176 -7.01 11.93 -14.04
N GLU A 177 -6.96 11.05 -13.06
CA GLU A 177 -8.12 10.35 -12.48
C GLU A 177 -8.86 11.19 -11.40
N LYS A 178 -8.38 12.39 -11.08
CA LYS A 178 -8.92 13.28 -10.03
C LYS A 178 -8.96 12.62 -8.65
N LEU A 179 -7.96 11.79 -8.36
CA LEU A 179 -7.80 11.11 -7.10
C LEU A 179 -6.86 11.88 -6.16
N ALA A 180 -7.10 11.76 -4.85
CA ALA A 180 -6.13 12.20 -3.84
C ALA A 180 -4.88 11.31 -3.92
N CYS A 181 -3.70 11.93 -4.07
CA CYS A 181 -2.43 11.22 -4.04
C CYS A 181 -1.81 11.30 -2.64
N PHE A 182 -1.48 10.16 -2.06
CA PHE A 182 -0.77 10.11 -0.80
C PHE A 182 0.75 10.17 -1.04
N ASP A 183 1.34 11.32 -0.82
CA ASP A 183 2.77 11.53 -1.02
C ASP A 183 3.58 11.24 0.24
N ILE A 184 4.00 9.98 0.42
CA ILE A 184 4.82 9.55 1.57
C ILE A 184 6.30 9.89 1.42
N TYR A 185 6.80 10.08 0.20
CA TYR A 185 8.22 10.21 -0.08
C TYR A 185 8.92 11.28 0.77
N PRO A 186 8.42 12.54 0.86
CA PRO A 186 9.12 13.59 1.60
C PRO A 186 9.28 13.25 3.09
N ARG A 187 8.24 12.67 3.69
CA ARG A 187 8.26 12.30 5.11
C ARG A 187 9.24 11.17 5.40
N TYR A 188 9.21 10.13 4.56
CA TYR A 188 10.13 8.99 4.72
C TYR A 188 11.59 9.41 4.49
N ALA A 189 11.85 10.22 3.46
CA ALA A 189 13.17 10.76 3.17
C ALA A 189 13.71 11.63 4.32
N ALA A 190 12.86 12.46 4.94
CA ALA A 190 13.24 13.28 6.09
C ALA A 190 13.63 12.43 7.30
N GLU A 191 12.94 11.32 7.56
CA GLU A 191 13.34 10.39 8.63
C GLU A 191 14.63 9.66 8.30
N GLN A 192 14.78 9.19 7.06
CA GLN A 192 16.00 8.51 6.62
C GLN A 192 17.24 9.41 6.70
N ALA A 193 17.09 10.72 6.49
CA ALA A 193 18.16 11.69 6.60
C ALA A 193 18.67 11.91 8.04
N LYS A 194 17.92 11.52 9.07
CA LYS A 194 18.31 11.68 10.47
C LYS A 194 19.43 10.73 10.90
N GLY A 195 19.64 9.65 10.20
CA GLY A 195 20.70 8.70 10.51
C GLY A 195 20.90 7.64 9.44
N PRO A 196 22.11 7.12 9.29
CA PRO A 196 22.42 6.17 8.23
C PRO A 196 21.63 4.86 8.44
N ASN A 197 20.78 4.54 7.46
CA ASN A 197 20.14 3.25 7.33
C ASN A 197 19.31 2.75 8.55
N MET A 198 18.86 3.65 9.44
CA MET A 198 18.09 3.26 10.62
C MET A 198 16.70 2.69 10.30
N LEU A 199 16.17 2.97 9.12
CA LEU A 199 14.84 2.53 8.68
C LEU A 199 14.85 1.25 7.84
N ASN A 200 16.03 0.71 7.54
CA ASN A 200 16.18 -0.45 6.65
C ASN A 200 16.68 -1.67 7.44
N TYR A 201 16.29 -2.88 7.01
CA TYR A 201 16.90 -4.09 7.53
C TYR A 201 18.24 -4.39 6.83
N ARG A 202 19.00 -5.31 7.41
CA ARG A 202 20.26 -5.77 6.84
C ARG A 202 20.07 -7.15 6.26
N ARG A 203 20.51 -7.34 5.02
CA ARG A 203 20.62 -8.63 4.38
C ARG A 203 21.94 -8.69 3.61
N PHE A 204 22.81 -9.62 4.00
CA PHE A 204 24.15 -9.69 3.46
C PHE A 204 24.61 -11.14 3.30
N PRO A 205 25.18 -11.53 2.13
CA PRO A 205 25.64 -12.90 1.93
C PRO A 205 26.73 -13.28 2.93
N LEU A 206 26.58 -14.41 3.64
CA LEU A 206 27.57 -14.90 4.60
C LEU A 206 28.94 -15.11 3.94
N ALA A 207 28.98 -15.56 2.69
CA ALA A 207 30.20 -15.76 1.92
C ALA A 207 31.06 -14.49 1.76
N LYS A 208 30.45 -13.30 1.81
CA LYS A 208 31.15 -12.01 1.74
C LYS A 208 31.68 -11.53 3.09
N ILE A 209 31.32 -12.19 4.20
CA ILE A 209 31.83 -11.82 5.52
C ILE A 209 33.20 -12.47 5.72
N PRO A 210 34.24 -11.68 6.12
CA PRO A 210 35.54 -12.21 6.44
C PRO A 210 35.47 -13.33 7.47
N GLU A 211 36.24 -14.41 7.28
CA GLU A 211 36.16 -15.62 8.10
C GLU A 211 36.24 -15.35 9.61
N LYS A 212 37.16 -14.47 10.02
CA LYS A 212 37.36 -14.04 11.41
C LYS A 212 36.14 -13.37 12.05
N LEU A 213 35.16 -12.92 11.26
CA LEU A 213 33.94 -12.25 11.73
C LEU A 213 32.68 -13.13 11.58
N ARG A 214 32.80 -14.33 10.99
CA ARG A 214 31.66 -15.21 10.76
C ARG A 214 30.99 -15.71 12.04
N GLU A 215 31.76 -15.90 13.12
CA GLU A 215 31.20 -16.29 14.40
C GLU A 215 30.22 -15.23 14.96
N VAL A 216 30.50 -13.95 14.75
CA VAL A 216 29.58 -12.84 15.13
C VAL A 216 28.30 -12.88 14.28
N ALA A 217 28.41 -13.27 13.04
CA ALA A 217 27.27 -13.34 12.11
C ALA A 217 26.38 -14.58 12.32
N LYS A 218 26.94 -15.68 12.84
CA LYS A 218 26.33 -17.01 12.91
C LYS A 218 24.92 -17.05 13.50
N PRO A 219 24.60 -16.33 14.61
CA PRO A 219 23.25 -16.33 15.18
C PRO A 219 22.17 -15.71 14.27
N TYR A 220 22.58 -14.99 13.22
CA TYR A 220 21.72 -14.23 12.33
C TYR A 220 21.69 -14.78 10.90
N VAL A 221 22.28 -15.98 10.70
CA VAL A 221 22.31 -16.63 9.40
C VAL A 221 20.97 -17.32 9.16
N THR A 222 20.39 -17.00 8.02
CA THR A 222 19.20 -17.66 7.48
C THR A 222 19.56 -18.33 6.17
N GLU A 223 18.89 -19.45 5.88
CA GLU A 223 19.00 -20.14 4.61
C GLU A 223 17.67 -20.03 3.86
N GLU A 224 17.74 -19.52 2.65
CA GLU A 224 16.59 -19.40 1.77
C GLU A 224 16.88 -20.16 0.47
N LYS A 225 15.93 -20.98 0.03
CA LYS A 225 16.08 -21.78 -1.20
C LYS A 225 16.45 -20.88 -2.37
N GLY A 226 17.62 -21.15 -2.97
CA GLY A 226 18.13 -20.42 -4.15
C GLY A 226 19.00 -19.20 -3.83
N ARG A 227 19.23 -18.84 -2.54
CA ARG A 227 20.08 -17.68 -2.18
C ARG A 227 21.36 -17.99 -1.45
N GLY A 228 21.51 -19.17 -0.90
CA GLY A 228 22.61 -19.51 0.00
C GLY A 228 22.53 -18.81 1.37
N PRO A 229 23.47 -19.14 2.29
CA PRO A 229 23.47 -18.58 3.64
C PRO A 229 23.57 -17.05 3.64
N THR A 230 22.69 -16.39 4.33
CA THR A 230 22.56 -14.93 4.34
C THR A 230 22.37 -14.44 5.77
N VAL A 231 23.10 -13.41 6.16
CA VAL A 231 22.89 -12.73 7.46
C VAL A 231 21.72 -11.77 7.31
N GLU A 232 20.73 -11.89 8.19
CA GLU A 232 19.56 -11.04 8.19
C GLU A 232 19.26 -10.48 9.59
N VAL A 233 19.19 -9.15 9.73
CA VAL A 233 18.82 -8.47 10.97
C VAL A 233 17.92 -7.27 10.67
N LEU A 234 16.96 -7.02 11.58
CA LEU A 234 15.99 -5.93 11.44
C LEU A 234 16.49 -4.59 11.96
N ASP A 235 17.68 -4.54 12.56
CA ASP A 235 18.21 -3.34 13.19
C ASP A 235 19.72 -3.18 12.94
N ASN A 236 20.33 -2.21 13.62
CA ASN A 236 21.73 -1.83 13.45
C ASN A 236 22.70 -2.59 14.36
N ARG A 237 22.28 -3.64 15.06
CA ARG A 237 23.11 -4.36 16.06
C ARG A 237 24.42 -4.91 15.52
N LEU A 238 24.50 -5.19 14.22
CA LEU A 238 25.70 -5.68 13.56
C LEU A 238 26.49 -4.61 12.79
N ASP A 239 26.00 -3.38 12.73
CA ASP A 239 26.62 -2.33 11.92
C ASP A 239 28.03 -1.95 12.41
N ALA A 240 28.29 -2.05 13.74
CA ALA A 240 29.62 -1.84 14.28
C ALA A 240 30.67 -2.86 13.79
N HIS A 241 30.22 -4.09 13.45
CA HIS A 241 31.09 -5.16 12.96
C HIS A 241 31.20 -5.17 11.43
N PHE A 242 30.12 -4.87 10.73
CA PHE A 242 30.01 -5.08 9.30
C PHE A 242 29.76 -3.82 8.47
N GLY A 243 29.54 -2.67 9.10
CA GLY A 243 29.21 -1.42 8.41
C GLY A 243 30.27 -0.93 7.42
N SER A 244 31.53 -1.37 7.58
CA SER A 244 32.62 -1.09 6.64
C SER A 244 32.64 -2.03 5.42
N LEU A 245 31.85 -3.11 5.42
CA LEU A 245 31.80 -4.04 4.29
C LEU A 245 31.04 -3.43 3.14
N ASP A 246 31.60 -3.48 1.96
CA ASP A 246 30.93 -3.00 0.75
C ASP A 246 29.61 -3.75 0.51
N GLY A 247 28.51 -2.99 0.38
CA GLY A 247 27.17 -3.52 0.20
C GLY A 247 26.48 -4.01 1.49
N TRP A 248 27.06 -3.83 2.68
CA TRP A 248 26.36 -4.14 3.94
C TRP A 248 25.00 -3.43 4.05
N PHE A 249 24.95 -2.18 3.66
CA PHE A 249 23.73 -1.38 3.58
C PHE A 249 23.02 -1.49 2.21
N GLY A 250 23.23 -2.56 1.46
CA GLY A 250 22.72 -2.73 0.08
C GLY A 250 21.24 -2.98 -0.02
N ASP A 251 20.62 -3.65 0.96
CA ASP A 251 19.17 -3.85 0.99
C ASP A 251 18.47 -2.62 1.56
N ARG A 252 17.36 -2.22 0.91
CA ARG A 252 16.65 -0.98 1.20
C ARG A 252 15.23 -1.18 1.68
N HIS A 253 14.80 -2.41 1.81
CA HIS A 253 13.47 -2.68 2.34
C HIS A 253 13.36 -2.15 3.77
N PRO A 254 12.19 -1.62 4.16
CA PRO A 254 11.98 -1.12 5.51
C PRO A 254 12.14 -2.21 6.56
N ASN A 255 12.73 -1.86 7.68
CA ASN A 255 12.65 -2.62 8.91
C ASN A 255 11.39 -2.21 9.71
N LEU A 256 11.24 -2.69 10.95
CA LEU A 256 10.08 -2.33 11.79
C LEU A 256 9.97 -0.81 12.00
N ALA A 257 11.08 -0.10 12.16
CA ALA A 257 11.07 1.36 12.32
C ALA A 257 10.60 2.06 11.03
N GLY A 258 11.07 1.60 9.86
CA GLY A 258 10.62 2.10 8.57
C GLY A 258 9.13 1.86 8.34
N TYR A 259 8.63 0.67 8.70
CA TYR A 259 7.19 0.38 8.61
C TYR A 259 6.35 1.20 9.59
N ARG A 260 6.89 1.54 10.77
CA ARG A 260 6.20 2.47 11.70
C ARG A 260 6.06 3.88 11.12
N VAL A 261 7.06 4.39 10.40
CA VAL A 261 6.94 5.67 9.67
C VAL A 261 5.85 5.59 8.60
N ILE A 262 5.80 4.50 7.83
CA ILE A 262 4.76 4.29 6.81
C ILE A 262 3.38 4.22 7.46
N ALA A 263 3.24 3.47 8.56
CA ALA A 263 1.97 3.32 9.26
C ALA A 263 1.47 4.64 9.86
N ASP A 264 2.35 5.39 10.52
CA ASP A 264 2.05 6.69 11.12
C ASP A 264 1.51 7.68 10.06
N GLU A 265 2.22 7.82 8.94
CA GLU A 265 1.79 8.70 7.86
C GLU A 265 0.52 8.21 7.16
N THR A 266 0.35 6.88 7.02
CA THR A 266 -0.88 6.31 6.45
C THR A 266 -2.08 6.62 7.35
N ALA A 267 -1.96 6.45 8.65
CA ALA A 267 -3.02 6.78 9.60
C ALA A 267 -3.34 8.27 9.60
N LYS A 268 -2.32 9.14 9.62
CA LYS A 268 -2.48 10.60 9.53
C LYS A 268 -3.15 11.06 8.24
N PHE A 269 -2.85 10.39 7.12
CA PHE A 269 -3.48 10.69 5.84
C PHE A 269 -4.95 10.24 5.82
N LEU A 270 -5.24 9.04 6.31
CA LEU A 270 -6.59 8.47 6.29
C LEU A 270 -7.53 9.10 7.31
N ALA A 271 -7.07 9.44 8.51
CA ALA A 271 -7.93 9.90 9.61
C ALA A 271 -8.83 11.09 9.22
N PRO A 272 -8.35 12.20 8.64
CA PRO A 272 -9.21 13.31 8.23
C PRO A 272 -10.21 12.92 7.13
N ILE A 273 -9.82 12.05 6.20
CA ILE A 273 -10.68 11.58 5.10
C ILE A 273 -11.82 10.72 5.64
N ILE A 274 -11.51 9.78 6.54
CA ILE A 274 -12.50 8.94 7.22
C ILE A 274 -13.48 9.81 7.99
N ARG A 275 -12.97 10.77 8.75
CA ARG A 275 -13.76 11.71 9.57
C ARG A 275 -14.74 12.51 8.71
N GLN A 276 -14.29 13.03 7.57
CA GLN A 276 -15.13 13.75 6.63
C GLN A 276 -16.24 12.86 6.05
N LYS A 277 -15.90 11.65 5.59
CA LYS A 277 -16.87 10.68 5.03
C LYS A 277 -17.92 10.26 6.06
N THR A 278 -17.52 10.06 7.32
CA THR A 278 -18.42 9.68 8.41
C THR A 278 -19.42 10.80 8.73
N ARG A 279 -18.96 12.04 8.85
CA ARG A 279 -19.82 13.21 9.10
C ARG A 279 -20.85 13.42 7.99
N SER A 280 -20.46 13.28 6.74
CA SER A 280 -21.36 13.42 5.60
C SER A 280 -22.48 12.37 5.60
N LYS A 281 -22.20 11.15 6.06
CA LYS A 281 -23.23 10.09 6.20
C LYS A 281 -24.23 10.40 7.33
N THR A 282 -23.79 11.01 8.43
CA THR A 282 -24.66 11.32 9.59
C THR A 282 -25.64 12.46 9.28
N VAL A 283 -25.24 13.43 8.45
CA VAL A 283 -26.09 14.59 8.08
C VAL A 283 -27.21 14.20 7.10
N VAL A 284 -27.06 13.11 6.35
CA VAL A 284 -28.04 12.66 5.32
C VAL A 284 -29.11 11.72 5.89
N ALA A 285 -28.98 11.22 7.12
CA ALA A 285 -30.02 10.41 7.76
C ALA A 285 -31.17 11.32 8.22
N PRO A 286 -32.37 11.32 7.59
CA PRO A 286 -33.49 12.09 8.10
C PRO A 286 -33.89 11.53 9.46
N SER A 287 -34.08 12.42 10.44
CA SER A 287 -34.73 12.08 11.68
C SER A 287 -36.07 11.42 11.35
N ALA A 288 -36.21 10.14 11.65
CA ALA A 288 -37.52 9.49 11.68
C ALA A 288 -38.32 10.18 12.80
N GLU A 289 -39.02 11.25 12.44
CA GLU A 289 -40.03 11.83 13.32
C GLU A 289 -41.13 10.78 13.55
N THR A 290 -41.14 10.33 14.75
CA THR A 290 -42.26 9.60 15.39
C THR A 290 -43.57 10.33 15.14
N ARG A 291 -44.49 9.68 14.43
CA ARG A 291 -45.93 9.93 14.53
C ARG A 291 -46.61 8.74 15.18
#